data_6fd6f0e25466bf1e08ae35b1e353ffb7
#
_entry.id   6fd6f0e25466bf1e08ae35b1e353ffb7
#
_cell.length_a   1.000
_cell.length_b   1.000
_cell.length_c   1.000
_cell.angle_alpha   90.00
_cell.angle_beta   90.00
_cell.angle_gamma   90.00
#
_symmetry.space_group_name_H-M   'P 1'
#
loop_
_entity.id
_entity.type
_entity.pdbx_description
1 polymer ?
#
loop_
_entity_poly.entity_id
_entity_poly.type
_entity_poly.pdbx_seq_one_letter_code
_entity_poly.pdbx_strand_id
1 'polypeptide(L)'
;MTQQPTQKISVLIVDDIPETRENLQKLLYFETDIEIAGTAENGQKAIDQARRLQPDIVLMDINMPDMDGITASQEIVRLAPASQIIMMSVQSEADYLRRSMLAGAVDFLTKPFTSEELSSSIHRVYEMGAKRRPPPLASHETEQGMPTAAGTAAYQSSPGGKLLLIYSPKGGTGCSTLAANLAIAIAQ
;
A
#
# COMPACT_ATOMS: atom_id res chain seq x y z
N MET A 1 23.75 1.41 -22.39
CA MET A 1 23.27 1.64 -21.01
C MET A 1 21.78 1.83 -21.09
N THR A 2 21.02 0.77 -20.93
CA THR A 2 19.55 0.77 -20.94
C THR A 2 19.09 1.31 -19.60
N GLN A 3 18.64 2.56 -19.56
CA GLN A 3 17.95 3.10 -18.40
C GLN A 3 16.63 2.32 -18.27
N GLN A 4 16.48 1.53 -17.23
CA GLN A 4 15.19 1.02 -16.84
C GLN A 4 14.28 2.23 -16.55
N PRO A 5 13.03 2.26 -17.04
CA PRO A 5 12.11 3.32 -16.69
C PRO A 5 11.94 3.29 -15.14
N THR A 6 12.38 4.34 -14.49
CA THR A 6 12.13 4.53 -13.05
C THR A 6 10.62 4.58 -12.88
N GLN A 7 10.07 3.57 -12.24
CA GLN A 7 8.63 3.51 -11.93
C GLN A 7 8.31 4.71 -11.05
N LYS A 8 7.46 5.61 -11.56
CA LYS A 8 7.00 6.78 -10.81
C LYS A 8 6.05 6.37 -9.70
N ILE A 9 6.11 7.10 -8.60
CA ILE A 9 5.18 6.94 -7.47
C ILE A 9 3.84 7.55 -7.86
N SER A 10 2.80 6.74 -7.98
CA SER A 10 1.47 7.21 -8.34
C SER A 10 0.70 7.71 -7.10
N VAL A 11 0.24 8.97 -7.15
CA VAL A 11 -0.39 9.66 -6.02
C VAL A 11 -1.82 10.06 -6.35
N LEU A 12 -2.77 9.71 -5.48
CA LEU A 12 -4.13 10.23 -5.47
C LEU A 12 -4.26 11.33 -4.43
N ILE A 13 -4.72 12.53 -4.83
CA ILE A 13 -4.92 13.67 -3.94
C ILE A 13 -6.39 13.79 -3.59
N VAL A 14 -6.71 13.83 -2.30
CA VAL A 14 -8.07 13.91 -1.77
C VAL A 14 -8.18 15.08 -0.81
N ASP A 15 -8.98 16.08 -1.17
CA ASP A 15 -9.27 17.27 -0.37
C ASP A 15 -10.54 17.91 -0.91
N ASP A 16 -11.44 18.43 -0.10
CA ASP A 16 -12.69 19.03 -0.57
C ASP A 16 -12.48 20.44 -1.15
N ILE A 17 -11.41 21.13 -0.76
CA ILE A 17 -11.09 22.47 -1.21
C ILE A 17 -10.32 22.44 -2.54
N PRO A 18 -10.89 22.97 -3.65
CA PRO A 18 -10.23 22.95 -4.97
C PRO A 18 -8.84 23.61 -4.96
N GLU A 19 -8.69 24.74 -4.30
CA GLU A 19 -7.42 25.48 -4.21
C GLU A 19 -6.35 24.67 -3.51
N THR A 20 -6.72 23.88 -2.50
CA THR A 20 -5.77 23.00 -1.80
C THR A 20 -5.30 21.89 -2.74
N ARG A 21 -6.21 21.27 -3.49
CA ARG A 21 -5.84 20.24 -4.49
C ARG A 21 -4.89 20.80 -5.54
N GLU A 22 -5.19 22.00 -6.09
CA GLU A 22 -4.29 22.64 -7.05
C GLU A 22 -2.92 22.98 -6.46
N ASN A 23 -2.87 23.44 -5.23
CA ASN A 23 -1.62 23.73 -4.54
C ASN A 23 -0.78 22.46 -4.32
N LEU A 24 -1.40 21.36 -3.91
CA LEU A 24 -0.73 20.07 -3.78
C LEU A 24 -0.17 19.58 -5.13
N GLN A 25 -0.95 19.72 -6.20
CA GLN A 25 -0.48 19.41 -7.55
C GLN A 25 0.75 20.25 -7.95
N LYS A 26 0.74 21.54 -7.65
CA LYS A 26 1.87 22.44 -7.92
C LYS A 26 3.11 22.07 -7.10
N LEU A 27 2.94 21.71 -5.82
CA LEU A 27 4.04 21.27 -4.95
C LEU A 27 4.72 20.01 -5.49
N LEU A 28 3.93 19.06 -6.03
CA LEU A 28 4.43 17.80 -6.57
C LEU A 28 4.88 17.89 -8.04
N TYR A 29 4.56 18.98 -8.75
CA TYR A 29 4.87 19.11 -10.19
C TYR A 29 6.37 19.06 -10.48
N PHE A 30 7.21 19.49 -9.57
CA PHE A 30 8.66 19.50 -9.73
C PHE A 30 9.35 18.20 -9.35
N GLU A 31 8.61 17.26 -8.75
CA GLU A 31 9.13 15.93 -8.41
C GLU A 31 9.06 15.03 -9.65
N THR A 32 10.22 14.64 -10.16
CA THR A 32 10.31 13.90 -11.43
C THR A 32 9.91 12.45 -11.33
N ASP A 33 9.94 11.90 -10.12
CA ASP A 33 9.65 10.51 -9.76
C ASP A 33 8.27 10.32 -9.12
N ILE A 34 7.47 11.39 -9.02
CA ILE A 34 6.08 11.36 -8.58
C ILE A 34 5.16 11.68 -9.75
N GLU A 35 4.03 10.99 -9.85
CA GLU A 35 2.96 11.33 -10.81
C GLU A 35 1.60 11.36 -10.11
N ILE A 36 0.77 12.31 -10.50
CA ILE A 36 -0.58 12.44 -9.97
C ILE A 36 -1.52 11.56 -10.77
N ALA A 37 -1.94 10.44 -10.19
CA ALA A 37 -2.85 9.48 -10.80
C ALA A 37 -4.29 10.01 -10.87
N GLY A 38 -4.66 10.89 -9.94
CA GLY A 38 -5.99 11.50 -9.92
C GLY A 38 -6.20 12.43 -8.74
N THR A 39 -7.39 13.03 -8.70
CA THR A 39 -7.85 13.87 -7.58
C THR A 39 -9.28 13.53 -7.20
N ALA A 40 -9.63 13.65 -5.93
CA ALA A 40 -11.00 13.47 -5.45
C ALA A 40 -11.39 14.62 -4.51
N GLU A 41 -12.67 14.99 -4.54
CA GLU A 41 -13.19 16.13 -3.78
C GLU A 41 -13.99 15.71 -2.53
N ASN A 42 -14.15 14.41 -2.30
CA ASN A 42 -14.83 13.86 -1.13
C ASN A 42 -14.46 12.38 -0.91
N GLY A 43 -14.84 11.84 0.24
CA GLY A 43 -14.49 10.47 0.63
C GLY A 43 -15.03 9.40 -0.33
N GLN A 44 -16.25 9.55 -0.85
CA GLN A 44 -16.83 8.57 -1.78
C GLN A 44 -16.05 8.52 -3.10
N LYS A 45 -15.75 9.68 -3.70
CA LYS A 45 -14.92 9.75 -4.91
C LYS A 45 -13.50 9.24 -4.67
N ALA A 46 -12.96 9.45 -3.49
CA ALA A 46 -11.65 8.92 -3.11
C ALA A 46 -11.65 7.38 -3.12
N ILE A 47 -12.67 6.75 -2.54
CA ILE A 47 -12.83 5.30 -2.55
C ILE A 47 -12.94 4.76 -3.99
N ASP A 48 -13.80 5.34 -4.81
CA ASP A 48 -14.01 4.92 -6.19
C ASP A 48 -12.73 5.06 -7.03
N GLN A 49 -12.00 6.16 -6.85
CA GLN A 49 -10.75 6.41 -7.55
C GLN A 49 -9.62 5.50 -7.06
N ALA A 50 -9.47 5.31 -5.76
CA ALA A 50 -8.47 4.41 -5.20
C ALA A 50 -8.67 2.97 -5.70
N ARG A 51 -9.92 2.50 -5.74
CA ARG A 51 -10.28 1.19 -6.29
C ARG A 51 -9.91 1.06 -7.77
N ARG A 52 -10.16 2.10 -8.58
CA ARG A 52 -9.94 2.09 -10.02
C ARG A 52 -8.48 2.26 -10.39
N LEU A 53 -7.81 3.21 -9.75
CA LEU A 53 -6.45 3.64 -10.10
C LEU A 53 -5.37 2.84 -9.37
N GLN A 54 -5.69 2.22 -8.22
CA GLN A 54 -4.73 1.50 -7.37
C GLN A 54 -3.45 2.30 -7.14
N PRO A 55 -3.54 3.57 -6.67
CA PRO A 55 -2.39 4.43 -6.51
C PRO A 55 -1.43 3.86 -5.45
N ASP A 56 -0.14 4.23 -5.55
CA ASP A 56 0.82 3.87 -4.52
C ASP A 56 0.56 4.60 -3.22
N ILE A 57 0.24 5.89 -3.32
CA ILE A 57 -0.01 6.79 -2.19
C ILE A 57 -1.36 7.49 -2.35
N VAL A 58 -2.08 7.63 -1.26
CA VAL A 58 -3.28 8.46 -1.14
C VAL A 58 -2.98 9.57 -0.13
N LEU A 59 -2.96 10.82 -0.60
CA LEU A 59 -2.94 12.01 0.25
C LEU A 59 -4.39 12.33 0.63
N MET A 60 -4.76 12.14 1.88
CA MET A 60 -6.14 12.20 2.35
C MET A 60 -6.34 13.32 3.35
N ASP A 61 -7.16 14.31 3.00
CA ASP A 61 -7.65 15.28 3.99
C ASP A 61 -8.61 14.61 4.98
N ILE A 62 -8.55 15.01 6.25
CA ILE A 62 -9.44 14.46 7.27
C ILE A 62 -10.81 15.14 7.22
N ASN A 63 -10.83 16.47 7.10
CA ASN A 63 -12.03 17.27 7.32
C ASN A 63 -12.77 17.50 6.00
N MET A 64 -13.48 16.50 5.51
CA MET A 64 -14.31 16.61 4.32
C MET A 64 -15.80 16.50 4.68
N PRO A 65 -16.70 17.16 3.93
CA PRO A 65 -18.15 17.01 4.11
C PRO A 65 -18.62 15.59 3.76
N ASP A 66 -19.75 15.19 4.31
CA ASP A 66 -20.46 13.91 4.12
C ASP A 66 -19.70 12.68 4.65
N MET A 67 -18.47 12.47 4.23
CA MET A 67 -17.61 11.38 4.66
C MET A 67 -16.22 11.90 4.99
N ASP A 68 -15.81 11.80 6.26
CA ASP A 68 -14.48 12.19 6.69
C ASP A 68 -13.37 11.28 6.13
N GLY A 69 -12.15 11.81 6.05
CA GLY A 69 -11.01 11.07 5.49
C GLY A 69 -10.64 9.82 6.29
N ILE A 70 -10.94 9.79 7.59
CA ILE A 70 -10.68 8.62 8.45
C ILE A 70 -11.59 7.45 8.02
N THR A 71 -12.89 7.74 7.86
CA THR A 71 -13.86 6.75 7.37
C THR A 71 -13.55 6.28 5.95
N ALA A 72 -13.22 7.22 5.05
CA ALA A 72 -12.83 6.90 3.68
C ALA A 72 -11.57 5.99 3.65
N SER A 73 -10.61 6.24 4.51
CA SER A 73 -9.37 5.46 4.58
C SER A 73 -9.59 4.02 4.99
N GLN A 74 -10.50 3.75 5.94
CA GLN A 74 -10.85 2.38 6.33
C GLN A 74 -11.35 1.56 5.13
N GLU A 75 -12.19 2.17 4.28
CA GLU A 75 -12.70 1.53 3.07
C GLU A 75 -11.60 1.36 2.00
N ILE A 76 -10.74 2.37 1.82
CA ILE A 76 -9.63 2.30 0.86
C ILE A 76 -8.66 1.19 1.23
N VAL A 77 -8.26 1.05 2.49
CA VAL A 77 -7.38 -0.04 2.95
C VAL A 77 -7.95 -1.42 2.61
N ARG A 78 -9.27 -1.56 2.65
CA ARG A 78 -9.95 -2.82 2.32
C ARG A 78 -10.00 -3.09 0.82
N LEU A 79 -10.22 -2.05 0.00
CA LEU A 79 -10.46 -2.17 -1.46
C LEU A 79 -9.19 -2.01 -2.29
N ALA A 80 -8.20 -1.30 -1.78
CA ALA A 80 -6.91 -1.04 -2.40
C ALA A 80 -5.76 -1.27 -1.38
N PRO A 81 -5.54 -2.50 -0.90
CA PRO A 81 -4.62 -2.78 0.20
C PRO A 81 -3.14 -2.51 -0.13
N ALA A 82 -2.82 -2.33 -1.41
CA ALA A 82 -1.49 -1.94 -1.84
C ALA A 82 -1.23 -0.43 -1.72
N SER A 83 -2.30 0.38 -1.67
CA SER A 83 -2.20 1.84 -1.52
C SER A 83 -1.87 2.21 -0.08
N GLN A 84 -0.91 3.10 0.10
CA GLN A 84 -0.54 3.63 1.41
C GLN A 84 -1.20 4.99 1.61
N ILE A 85 -1.70 5.25 2.82
CA ILE A 85 -2.44 6.48 3.11
C ILE A 85 -1.58 7.41 3.96
N ILE A 86 -1.45 8.66 3.52
CA ILE A 86 -0.89 9.78 4.28
C ILE A 86 -2.04 10.72 4.59
N MET A 87 -2.35 10.89 5.87
CA MET A 87 -3.38 11.83 6.31
C MET A 87 -2.84 13.25 6.34
N MET A 88 -3.70 14.20 5.97
CA MET A 88 -3.42 15.63 6.05
C MET A 88 -4.47 16.30 6.93
N SER A 89 -4.07 17.17 7.85
CA SER A 89 -4.99 17.89 8.72
C SER A 89 -4.42 19.22 9.19
N VAL A 90 -5.28 20.20 9.43
CA VAL A 90 -4.93 21.42 10.15
C VAL A 90 -4.85 21.21 11.67
N GLN A 91 -5.37 20.09 12.14
CA GLN A 91 -5.43 19.73 13.56
C GLN A 91 -4.32 18.72 13.87
N SER A 92 -3.46 19.06 14.83
CA SER A 92 -2.35 18.20 15.28
C SER A 92 -2.65 17.46 16.59
N GLU A 93 -3.92 17.40 16.98
CA GLU A 93 -4.32 16.75 18.24
C GLU A 93 -4.04 15.25 18.21
N ALA A 94 -3.57 14.73 19.33
CA ALA A 94 -3.18 13.33 19.47
C ALA A 94 -4.32 12.34 19.12
N ASP A 95 -5.57 12.74 19.34
CA ASP A 95 -6.74 11.91 19.01
C ASP A 95 -6.95 11.74 17.51
N TYR A 96 -6.74 12.80 16.71
CA TYR A 96 -6.82 12.69 15.25
C TYR A 96 -5.70 11.81 14.69
N LEU A 97 -4.48 12.00 15.18
CA LEU A 97 -3.35 11.15 14.80
C LEU A 97 -3.65 9.68 15.12
N ARG A 98 -4.09 9.40 16.34
CA ARG A 98 -4.42 8.04 16.78
C ARG A 98 -5.52 7.40 15.93
N ARG A 99 -6.60 8.13 15.67
CA ARG A 99 -7.72 7.64 14.85
C ARG A 99 -7.29 7.38 13.41
N SER A 100 -6.45 8.26 12.85
CA SER A 100 -5.87 8.10 11.51
C SER A 100 -5.03 6.83 11.39
N MET A 101 -4.16 6.58 12.37
CA MET A 101 -3.35 5.36 12.38
C MET A 101 -4.20 4.09 12.52
N LEU A 102 -5.25 4.13 13.36
CA LEU A 102 -6.19 3.01 13.50
C LEU A 102 -7.01 2.76 12.24
N ALA A 103 -7.25 3.80 11.43
CA ALA A 103 -7.92 3.70 10.14
C ALA A 103 -7.00 3.16 9.01
N GLY A 104 -5.72 2.91 9.32
CA GLY A 104 -4.75 2.35 8.38
C GLY A 104 -3.86 3.37 7.70
N ALA A 105 -3.86 4.64 8.14
CA ALA A 105 -2.88 5.60 7.68
C ALA A 105 -1.46 5.17 8.12
N VAL A 106 -0.50 5.42 7.25
CA VAL A 106 0.92 5.09 7.50
C VAL A 106 1.68 6.30 8.00
N ASP A 107 1.23 7.50 7.61
CA ASP A 107 1.82 8.76 8.02
C ASP A 107 0.77 9.86 8.18
N PHE A 108 1.18 10.98 8.78
CA PHE A 108 0.32 12.11 9.07
C PHE A 108 1.09 13.42 8.87
N LEU A 109 0.51 14.34 8.09
CA LEU A 109 1.06 15.67 7.82
C LEU A 109 0.15 16.75 8.38
N THR A 110 0.72 17.66 9.17
CA THR A 110 -0.02 18.81 9.70
C THR A 110 0.10 20.00 8.74
N LYS A 111 -1.02 20.52 8.26
CA LYS A 111 -1.07 21.73 7.43
C LYS A 111 -0.81 22.99 8.28
N PRO A 112 -0.03 23.99 7.79
CA PRO A 112 0.65 23.99 6.50
C PRO A 112 1.96 23.21 6.52
N PHE A 113 2.31 22.55 5.42
CA PHE A 113 3.57 21.84 5.22
C PHE A 113 4.29 22.34 3.96
N THR A 114 5.58 22.11 3.89
CA THR A 114 6.42 22.48 2.75
C THR A 114 6.40 21.41 1.66
N SER A 115 6.89 21.74 0.46
CA SER A 115 7.09 20.76 -0.62
C SER A 115 8.06 19.64 -0.19
N GLU A 116 9.12 20.00 0.56
CA GLU A 116 10.10 19.03 1.04
C GLU A 116 9.52 18.06 2.08
N GLU A 117 8.70 18.54 3.01
CA GLU A 117 8.01 17.68 3.98
C GLU A 117 7.04 16.70 3.29
N LEU A 118 6.29 17.20 2.29
CA LEU A 118 5.35 16.40 1.52
C LEU A 118 6.08 15.31 0.71
N SER A 119 7.10 15.68 -0.07
CA SER A 119 7.84 14.73 -0.90
C SER A 119 8.61 13.71 -0.05
N SER A 120 9.24 14.15 1.04
CA SER A 120 9.92 13.25 1.99
C SER A 120 8.97 12.23 2.63
N SER A 121 7.75 12.64 2.98
CA SER A 121 6.73 11.73 3.51
C SER A 121 6.29 10.71 2.46
N ILE A 122 6.03 11.16 1.21
CA ILE A 122 5.65 10.29 0.10
C ILE A 122 6.73 9.22 -0.15
N HIS A 123 7.99 9.60 -0.26
CA HIS A 123 9.09 8.66 -0.49
C HIS A 123 9.23 7.66 0.66
N ARG A 124 9.24 8.14 1.90
CA ARG A 124 9.33 7.28 3.09
C ARG A 124 8.21 6.25 3.13
N VAL A 125 6.97 6.67 2.89
CA VAL A 125 5.80 5.79 2.92
C VAL A 125 5.81 4.81 1.76
N TYR A 126 6.21 5.25 0.56
CA TYR A 126 6.35 4.38 -0.60
C TYR A 126 7.38 3.27 -0.37
N GLU A 127 8.55 3.59 0.19
CA GLU A 127 9.57 2.59 0.53
C GLU A 127 9.07 1.56 1.56
N MET A 128 8.28 2.02 2.56
CA MET A 128 7.66 1.10 3.52
C MET A 128 6.64 0.18 2.86
N GLY A 129 5.87 0.70 1.92
CA GLY A 129 4.89 -0.05 1.14
C GLY A 129 5.54 -1.06 0.18
N ALA A 130 6.61 -0.67 -0.48
CA ALA A 130 7.36 -1.53 -1.40
C ALA A 130 7.90 -2.80 -0.71
N LYS A 131 8.30 -2.70 0.55
CA LYS A 131 8.74 -3.84 1.36
C LYS A 131 7.61 -4.84 1.70
N ARG A 132 6.35 -4.42 1.58
CA ARG A 132 5.17 -5.25 1.84
C ARG A 132 4.58 -5.87 0.56
N ARG A 133 4.94 -5.35 -0.61
CA ARG A 133 4.51 -5.93 -1.89
C ARG A 133 5.27 -7.23 -2.14
N PRO A 134 4.58 -8.35 -2.46
CA PRO A 134 5.28 -9.49 -3.02
C PRO A 134 5.97 -9.05 -4.32
N PRO A 135 7.18 -9.58 -4.63
CA PRO A 135 7.84 -9.24 -5.88
C PRO A 135 6.89 -9.52 -7.05
N PRO A 136 6.84 -8.66 -8.07
CA PRO A 136 6.02 -8.89 -9.25
C PRO A 136 6.40 -10.26 -9.80
N LEU A 137 5.42 -11.14 -9.96
CA LEU A 137 5.59 -12.39 -10.68
C LEU A 137 6.09 -11.99 -12.07
N ALA A 138 7.36 -12.26 -12.35
CA ALA A 138 7.92 -12.05 -13.67
C ALA A 138 6.98 -12.76 -14.65
N SER A 139 6.28 -12.00 -15.46
CA SER A 139 5.55 -12.51 -16.61
C SER A 139 6.60 -13.14 -17.53
N HIS A 140 6.74 -14.44 -17.45
CA HIS A 140 7.43 -15.19 -18.48
C HIS A 140 6.61 -15.00 -19.76
N GLU A 141 7.05 -14.08 -20.61
CA GLU A 141 6.64 -14.06 -22.00
C GLU A 141 6.95 -15.44 -22.58
N THR A 142 5.90 -16.16 -22.87
CA THR A 142 5.99 -17.43 -23.57
C THR A 142 6.30 -17.12 -25.02
N GLU A 143 7.59 -17.02 -25.36
CA GLU A 143 7.99 -17.14 -26.76
C GLU A 143 7.61 -18.54 -27.26
N GLN A 144 6.66 -18.55 -28.17
CA GLN A 144 6.28 -19.72 -28.94
C GLN A 144 7.46 -20.14 -29.83
N GLY A 145 8.15 -21.17 -29.42
CA GLY A 145 9.07 -21.92 -30.22
C GLY A 145 8.81 -23.40 -30.00
N MET A 146 7.98 -24.03 -30.85
CA MET A 146 7.95 -25.48 -30.90
C MET A 146 9.32 -26.04 -31.31
N PRO A 147 9.78 -27.09 -30.61
CA PRO A 147 10.26 -28.27 -31.30
C PRO A 147 9.58 -29.53 -30.80
N THR A 148 9.10 -30.32 -31.74
CA THR A 148 8.73 -31.72 -31.62
C THR A 148 9.90 -32.55 -31.16
N ALA A 149 9.64 -33.43 -30.24
CA ALA A 149 10.06 -34.84 -30.09
C ALA A 149 10.51 -35.22 -28.69
N ALA A 150 9.71 -36.12 -28.11
CA ALA A 150 10.08 -37.27 -27.26
C ALA A 150 11.21 -37.07 -26.21
N GLY A 151 10.81 -36.91 -24.97
CA GLY A 151 11.63 -37.11 -23.79
C GLY A 151 10.75 -37.05 -22.56
N THR A 152 10.31 -38.21 -22.07
CA THR A 152 9.62 -38.35 -20.79
C THR A 152 10.54 -37.97 -19.64
N ALA A 153 10.57 -36.68 -19.31
CA ALA A 153 11.12 -36.20 -18.04
C ALA A 153 10.00 -36.28 -17.01
N ALA A 154 10.07 -37.27 -16.14
CA ALA A 154 9.22 -37.37 -14.98
C ALA A 154 9.34 -36.06 -14.14
N TYR A 155 8.25 -35.31 -14.08
CA TYR A 155 8.07 -34.28 -13.08
C TYR A 155 8.04 -34.99 -11.73
N GLN A 156 9.14 -34.96 -11.01
CA GLN A 156 9.13 -35.29 -9.58
C GLN A 156 8.33 -34.20 -8.89
N SER A 157 7.05 -34.46 -8.63
CA SER A 157 6.25 -33.70 -7.70
C SER A 157 6.98 -33.73 -6.36
N SER A 158 7.56 -32.56 -5.96
CA SER A 158 7.98 -32.37 -4.59
C SER A 158 6.80 -32.72 -3.68
N PRO A 159 6.96 -33.53 -2.65
CA PRO A 159 5.87 -33.85 -1.75
C PRO A 159 5.35 -32.54 -1.18
N GLY A 160 4.09 -32.22 -1.43
CA GLY A 160 3.45 -30.99 -1.03
C GLY A 160 3.62 -30.80 0.48
N GLY A 161 4.40 -29.80 0.85
CA GLY A 161 4.58 -29.44 2.25
C GLY A 161 3.23 -29.03 2.83
N LYS A 162 2.88 -29.60 3.99
CA LYS A 162 1.67 -29.21 4.72
C LYS A 162 2.00 -27.99 5.57
N LEU A 163 1.29 -26.86 5.35
CA LEU A 163 1.39 -25.68 6.21
C LEU A 163 0.47 -25.88 7.41
N LEU A 164 1.05 -25.89 8.62
CA LEU A 164 0.31 -25.91 9.88
C LEU A 164 0.40 -24.53 10.55
N LEU A 165 -0.73 -23.83 10.67
CA LEU A 165 -0.85 -22.55 11.34
C LEU A 165 -1.35 -22.75 12.77
N ILE A 166 -0.53 -22.36 13.77
CA ILE A 166 -0.91 -22.38 15.18
C ILE A 166 -1.23 -20.92 15.56
N TYR A 167 -2.49 -20.65 15.88
CA TYR A 167 -3.00 -19.32 16.21
C TYR A 167 -3.69 -19.33 17.58
N SER A 168 -3.44 -18.29 18.38
CA SER A 168 -4.20 -18.00 19.60
C SER A 168 -4.57 -16.53 19.66
N PRO A 169 -5.84 -16.18 19.83
CA PRO A 169 -6.30 -14.79 19.95
C PRO A 169 -5.89 -14.13 21.28
N LYS A 170 -5.37 -14.92 22.22
CA LYS A 170 -4.95 -14.44 23.55
C LYS A 170 -3.46 -14.65 23.73
N GLY A 171 -2.70 -13.56 23.99
CA GLY A 171 -1.28 -13.63 24.30
C GLY A 171 -0.97 -14.47 25.54
N GLY A 172 0.23 -15.06 25.60
CA GLY A 172 0.69 -15.83 26.78
C GLY A 172 0.20 -17.27 26.89
N THR A 173 -0.47 -17.81 25.87
CA THR A 173 -1.04 -19.17 25.89
C THR A 173 -0.08 -20.30 25.50
N GLY A 174 1.23 -20.03 25.40
CA GLY A 174 2.23 -21.06 25.08
C GLY A 174 2.26 -21.50 23.62
N CYS A 175 1.63 -20.76 22.67
CA CYS A 175 1.62 -21.10 21.24
C CYS A 175 3.03 -21.29 20.65
N SER A 176 4.00 -20.48 21.06
CA SER A 176 5.39 -20.60 20.60
C SER A 176 6.04 -21.89 21.07
N THR A 177 5.77 -22.31 22.29
CA THR A 177 6.26 -23.58 22.85
C THR A 177 5.61 -24.78 22.16
N LEU A 178 4.31 -24.69 21.88
CA LEU A 178 3.56 -25.74 21.15
C LEU A 178 4.06 -25.86 19.70
N ALA A 179 4.27 -24.74 19.01
CA ALA A 179 4.78 -24.71 17.64
C ALA A 179 6.20 -25.29 17.54
N ALA A 180 7.09 -24.97 18.48
CA ALA A 180 8.45 -25.50 18.51
C ALA A 180 8.47 -27.00 18.78
N ASN A 181 7.70 -27.49 19.75
CA ASN A 181 7.64 -28.91 20.08
C ASN A 181 6.99 -29.72 18.95
N LEU A 182 5.97 -29.19 18.28
CA LEU A 182 5.34 -29.85 17.14
C LEU A 182 6.28 -29.93 15.93
N ALA A 183 7.07 -28.87 15.67
CA ALA A 183 8.08 -28.88 14.61
C ALA A 183 9.14 -29.96 14.84
N ILE A 184 9.60 -30.13 16.07
CA ILE A 184 10.56 -31.19 16.45
C ILE A 184 9.94 -32.58 16.27
N ALA A 185 8.68 -32.77 16.67
CA ALA A 185 7.99 -34.07 16.54
C ALA A 185 7.70 -34.48 15.09
N ILE A 186 7.56 -33.52 14.17
CA ILE A 186 7.34 -33.77 12.74
C ILE A 186 8.67 -34.04 12.01
N ALA A 187 9.78 -33.55 12.54
CA ALA A 187 11.12 -33.70 11.95
C ALA A 187 11.79 -35.08 12.30
N GLN A 188 11.22 -35.85 13.20
CA GLN A 188 11.63 -37.21 13.54
C GLN A 188 10.89 -38.24 12.69
#